data_71051d4f17294b1bb99fbb2e9ae6bd5b
#
_entry.id   71051d4f17294b1bb99fbb2e9ae6bd5b
#
_cell.length_a   1.000
_cell.length_b   1.000
_cell.length_c   1.000
_cell.angle_alpha   90.00
_cell.angle_beta   90.00
_cell.angle_gamma   90.00
#
_symmetry.space_group_name_H-M   'P 1'
#
loop_
_entity.id
_entity.type
_entity.pdbx_description
1 polymer ?
#
loop_
_entity_poly.entity_id
_entity_poly.type
_entity_poly.pdbx_seq_one_letter_code
_entity_poly.pdbx_strand_id
1 'polypeptide(L)'
;GARVTAPACFGEAERTQRTKRTQSAPAPAAVEDDAPPFDIPNAPAAAAPPPEEDEIPIRELELPAPVPPPPAPAPAPAPVLTRYHETEPEPKPQRHEWRRPPTTLLTEPPGRSPYDSQELKDTAGRIKSKFEEFAVHGNVVQINPGPVVTTFEFKPEAGIKYSRITTLTEDLCLGLQAESILIERIPGKPTVGIEVPNKRREVISLRQILESEEFTGAGSPLTIPLGKDISGRIRVATLETMPHLLIAGSTGSGKSVMLNSMIMSILFKSTPDEVRMIMVDPKRLELGLYEGIPHLLTPVITDPKKATNALRNAVLEMERRLKLLAAQGVRNIDQYNRKVKQLATKPRSLFDEGAPEEELQPLPYILILIDELADLMMLERANVEESVARLAQMARAVGMHLVLATQRPSVDVITGLIKANFPSRISFRVATRVDSRTVLDVMGAEHLLG
;
A
#
# COMPACT_ATOMS: atom_id res chain seq x y z
N GLY A 1 17.20 24.17 -19.67
CA GLY A 1 16.32 25.33 -19.93
C GLY A 1 15.23 24.98 -20.93
N ALA A 2 14.04 24.66 -20.47
CA ALA A 2 12.86 24.61 -21.33
C ALA A 2 11.75 25.36 -20.62
N ARG A 3 11.37 26.50 -21.20
CA ARG A 3 10.20 27.29 -20.82
C ARG A 3 8.95 26.61 -21.37
N VAL A 4 7.96 26.42 -20.53
CA VAL A 4 6.59 26.08 -20.94
C VAL A 4 5.78 27.36 -20.81
N THR A 5 5.30 27.87 -21.96
CA THR A 5 4.34 28.98 -22.04
C THR A 5 2.93 28.40 -22.14
N ALA A 6 2.04 28.84 -21.25
CA ALA A 6 0.61 28.60 -21.36
C ALA A 6 -0.05 29.69 -22.24
N PRO A 7 -1.05 29.36 -23.08
CA PRO A 7 -1.85 30.36 -23.75
C PRO A 7 -3.03 30.80 -22.89
N ALA A 8 -3.17 32.11 -22.75
CA ALA A 8 -4.37 32.78 -22.27
C ALA A 8 -5.42 32.80 -23.39
N CYS A 9 -6.66 32.41 -23.09
CA CYS A 9 -7.82 32.71 -23.91
C CYS A 9 -8.84 33.49 -23.07
N PHE A 10 -8.96 34.77 -23.38
CA PHE A 10 -10.11 35.59 -23.03
C PHE A 10 -11.27 35.24 -23.97
N GLY A 11 -12.46 35.11 -23.41
CA GLY A 11 -13.71 35.01 -24.14
C GLY A 11 -14.83 35.52 -23.26
N GLU A 12 -15.21 36.78 -23.47
CA GLU A 12 -16.43 37.38 -22.95
C GLU A 12 -17.64 36.67 -23.57
N ALA A 13 -18.63 36.35 -22.75
CA ALA A 13 -19.96 35.96 -23.24
C ALA A 13 -21.04 36.55 -22.36
N GLU A 14 -21.91 37.24 -23.06
CA GLU A 14 -23.08 38.04 -22.74
C GLU A 14 -23.98 37.54 -21.60
N ARG A 15 -24.36 38.50 -20.77
CA ARG A 15 -25.47 38.41 -19.82
C ARG A 15 -26.80 38.42 -20.59
N THR A 16 -27.57 37.37 -20.45
CA THR A 16 -29.01 37.38 -20.73
C THR A 16 -29.76 37.23 -19.41
N GLN A 17 -30.45 38.31 -19.05
CA GLN A 17 -31.41 38.38 -17.96
C GLN A 17 -32.61 37.47 -18.29
N ARG A 18 -33.00 36.58 -17.38
CA ARG A 18 -34.30 35.92 -17.41
C ARG A 18 -34.97 36.02 -16.05
N THR A 19 -36.09 36.72 -16.10
CA THR A 19 -37.06 37.08 -15.08
C THR A 19 -37.47 35.92 -14.16
N LYS A 20 -37.51 36.24 -12.87
CA LYS A 20 -38.15 35.47 -11.80
C LYS A 20 -39.64 35.34 -12.03
N ARG A 21 -40.14 34.13 -12.05
CA ARG A 21 -41.57 33.80 -11.86
C ARG A 21 -41.70 32.98 -10.59
N THR A 22 -42.18 33.66 -9.53
CA THR A 22 -42.63 33.08 -8.27
C THR A 22 -43.86 32.19 -8.54
N GLN A 23 -43.76 30.92 -8.21
CA GLN A 23 -44.90 30.05 -8.00
C GLN A 23 -44.89 29.57 -6.57
N SER A 24 -45.99 29.86 -5.87
CA SER A 24 -46.33 29.44 -4.52
C SER A 24 -46.47 27.95 -4.42
N ALA A 25 -45.94 27.36 -3.34
CA ALA A 25 -46.13 25.97 -2.95
C ALA A 25 -47.57 25.74 -2.45
N PRO A 26 -48.22 24.63 -2.77
CA PRO A 26 -49.47 24.20 -2.12
C PRO A 26 -49.20 23.58 -0.76
N ALA A 27 -50.16 23.78 0.18
CA ALA A 27 -50.17 23.26 1.52
C ALA A 27 -50.27 21.73 1.55
N PRO A 28 -49.76 21.07 2.62
CA PRO A 28 -49.79 19.61 2.73
C PRO A 28 -51.23 19.09 2.96
N ALA A 29 -51.62 18.13 2.15
CA ALA A 29 -52.84 17.35 2.33
C ALA A 29 -52.72 16.40 3.52
N ALA A 30 -53.84 16.20 4.20
CA ALA A 30 -54.00 15.31 5.35
C ALA A 30 -53.63 13.86 4.98
N VAL A 31 -52.90 13.24 5.90
CA VAL A 31 -52.55 11.80 5.82
C VAL A 31 -53.77 11.03 6.25
N GLU A 32 -54.41 10.28 5.35
CA GLU A 32 -55.34 9.23 5.71
C GLU A 32 -54.59 8.02 6.25
N ASP A 33 -55.06 7.51 7.39
CA ASP A 33 -54.63 6.26 8.01
C ASP A 33 -54.90 5.07 7.09
N ASP A 34 -53.85 4.53 6.50
CA ASP A 34 -53.91 3.26 5.74
C ASP A 34 -53.42 2.13 6.68
N ALA A 35 -54.39 1.46 7.29
CA ALA A 35 -54.13 0.26 8.08
C ALA A 35 -53.73 -0.91 7.18
N PRO A 36 -52.73 -1.72 7.53
CA PRO A 36 -52.30 -2.85 6.75
C PRO A 36 -53.36 -3.98 6.73
N PRO A 37 -53.54 -4.66 5.60
CA PRO A 37 -54.58 -5.70 5.48
C PRO A 37 -54.04 -7.09 5.88
N PHE A 38 -53.82 -7.28 7.20
CA PHE A 38 -53.61 -8.64 7.71
C PHE A 38 -54.33 -8.80 9.06
N ASP A 39 -55.40 -9.59 9.09
CA ASP A 39 -56.05 -10.11 10.28
C ASP A 39 -55.07 -11.02 11.05
N ILE A 40 -54.76 -10.64 12.29
CA ILE A 40 -54.06 -11.47 13.26
C ILE A 40 -55.16 -12.13 14.14
N PRO A 41 -55.42 -13.42 14.07
CA PRO A 41 -56.35 -14.07 14.94
C PRO A 41 -55.75 -14.29 16.31
N ASN A 42 -56.54 -13.89 17.34
CA ASN A 42 -56.48 -14.23 18.76
C ASN A 42 -55.29 -13.73 19.59
N ALA A 43 -55.53 -12.62 20.26
CA ALA A 43 -54.85 -12.33 21.52
C ALA A 43 -55.42 -13.24 22.64
N PRO A 44 -54.58 -13.93 23.41
CA PRO A 44 -55.03 -14.61 24.62
C PRO A 44 -55.37 -13.61 25.71
N ALA A 45 -56.40 -13.99 26.49
CA ALA A 45 -57.01 -13.22 27.57
C ALA A 45 -56.02 -12.67 28.62
N ALA A 46 -56.42 -11.57 29.22
CA ALA A 46 -55.71 -10.84 30.25
C ALA A 46 -55.12 -11.78 31.33
N ALA A 47 -53.81 -11.68 31.49
CA ALA A 47 -53.08 -12.31 32.59
C ALA A 47 -53.41 -11.59 33.91
N ALA A 48 -53.50 -12.36 34.98
CA ALA A 48 -53.70 -11.94 36.36
C ALA A 48 -52.56 -10.99 36.82
N PRO A 49 -52.83 -10.19 37.90
CA PRO A 49 -51.85 -9.27 38.44
C PRO A 49 -50.61 -10.01 38.95
N PRO A 50 -49.41 -9.39 38.83
CA PRO A 50 -48.17 -9.99 39.30
C PRO A 50 -48.20 -10.24 40.81
N PRO A 51 -47.58 -11.32 41.29
CA PRO A 51 -47.40 -11.57 42.70
C PRO A 51 -46.52 -10.48 43.33
N GLU A 52 -46.84 -10.18 44.60
CA GLU A 52 -46.12 -9.23 45.44
C GLU A 52 -44.62 -9.47 45.41
N GLU A 53 -43.85 -8.40 45.32
CA GLU A 53 -42.40 -8.43 45.32
C GLU A 53 -41.89 -9.03 46.63
N ASP A 54 -41.28 -10.19 46.59
CA ASP A 54 -40.52 -10.74 47.69
C ASP A 54 -39.42 -9.76 48.09
N GLU A 55 -39.47 -9.23 49.29
CA GLU A 55 -38.43 -8.41 49.89
C GLU A 55 -37.09 -9.17 49.83
N ILE A 56 -36.16 -8.62 49.14
CA ILE A 56 -34.77 -9.12 49.09
C ILE A 56 -34.17 -8.90 50.49
N PRO A 57 -33.81 -9.94 51.26
CA PRO A 57 -33.24 -9.75 52.57
C PRO A 57 -31.88 -9.09 52.48
N ILE A 58 -31.79 -7.88 53.05
CA ILE A 58 -30.52 -7.15 53.22
C ILE A 58 -29.72 -7.90 54.30
N ARG A 59 -28.68 -8.55 53.91
CA ARG A 59 -27.71 -9.18 54.81
C ARG A 59 -26.89 -8.06 55.47
N GLU A 60 -27.16 -7.79 56.75
CA GLU A 60 -26.29 -6.91 57.54
C GLU A 60 -24.91 -7.52 57.62
N LEU A 61 -23.91 -6.73 57.18
CA LEU A 61 -22.50 -7.07 57.36
C LEU A 61 -22.17 -6.92 58.84
N GLU A 62 -22.00 -8.02 59.55
CA GLU A 62 -21.38 -8.03 60.87
C GLU A 62 -19.97 -7.45 60.74
N LEU A 63 -19.79 -6.26 61.31
CA LEU A 63 -18.49 -5.66 61.46
C LEU A 63 -17.67 -6.52 62.43
N PRO A 64 -16.44 -6.95 62.04
CA PRO A 64 -15.58 -7.68 62.97
C PRO A 64 -15.25 -6.79 64.19
N ALA A 65 -15.28 -7.39 65.38
CA ALA A 65 -14.97 -6.75 66.62
C ALA A 65 -13.61 -6.02 66.58
N PRO A 66 -13.48 -4.89 67.28
CA PRO A 66 -12.24 -4.12 67.24
C PRO A 66 -11.05 -4.96 67.77
N VAL A 67 -10.05 -5.13 66.92
CA VAL A 67 -8.78 -5.77 67.29
C VAL A 67 -8.08 -4.89 68.35
N PRO A 68 -7.60 -5.45 69.46
CA PRO A 68 -6.89 -4.69 70.48
C PRO A 68 -5.65 -4.04 69.85
N PRO A 69 -5.27 -2.83 70.29
CA PRO A 69 -4.11 -2.11 69.74
C PRO A 69 -2.84 -2.94 69.92
N PRO A 70 -1.95 -2.96 68.92
CA PRO A 70 -0.70 -3.65 69.04
C PRO A 70 0.16 -3.04 70.16
N PRO A 71 0.99 -3.83 70.87
CA PRO A 71 1.85 -3.33 71.92
C PRO A 71 2.80 -2.27 71.34
N ALA A 72 3.09 -1.25 72.15
CA ALA A 72 3.95 -0.12 71.78
C ALA A 72 5.31 -0.63 71.24
N PRO A 73 5.78 -0.08 70.12
CA PRO A 73 7.07 -0.49 69.55
C PRO A 73 8.22 -0.21 70.56
N ALA A 74 9.08 -1.19 70.72
CA ALA A 74 10.34 -1.03 71.44
C ALA A 74 11.16 0.13 70.84
N PRO A 75 11.97 0.87 71.65
CA PRO A 75 12.73 2.00 71.17
C PRO A 75 13.64 1.55 70.03
N ALA A 76 13.54 2.26 68.89
CA ALA A 76 14.34 2.00 67.69
C ALA A 76 15.85 2.02 68.01
N PRO A 77 16.62 1.06 67.54
CA PRO A 77 18.07 1.16 67.58
C PRO A 77 18.52 2.36 66.79
N ALA A 78 19.59 3.03 67.28
CA ALA A 78 20.17 4.22 66.66
C ALA A 78 20.41 4.01 65.14
N PRO A 79 20.25 5.05 64.34
CA PRO A 79 20.43 4.92 62.89
C PRO A 79 21.84 4.42 62.59
N VAL A 80 21.95 3.18 62.12
CA VAL A 80 23.12 2.69 61.46
C VAL A 80 23.21 3.45 60.15
N LEU A 81 24.21 4.25 59.96
CA LEU A 81 24.55 4.87 58.67
C LEU A 81 24.75 3.73 57.66
N THR A 82 23.67 3.33 57.00
CA THR A 82 23.75 2.50 55.83
C THR A 82 24.57 3.25 54.81
N ARG A 83 25.78 2.75 54.55
CA ARG A 83 26.53 3.14 53.37
C ARG A 83 25.56 3.05 52.21
N TYR A 84 25.36 4.19 51.52
CA TYR A 84 24.72 4.17 50.19
C TYR A 84 25.45 3.12 49.37
N HIS A 85 24.82 1.97 49.14
CA HIS A 85 25.21 1.14 48.02
C HIS A 85 25.05 2.04 46.82
N GLU A 86 26.15 2.41 46.21
CA GLU A 86 26.14 2.90 44.84
C GLU A 86 25.36 1.83 44.09
N THR A 87 24.11 2.17 43.69
CA THR A 87 23.35 1.37 42.73
C THR A 87 24.25 1.26 41.52
N GLU A 88 24.75 0.05 41.28
CA GLU A 88 25.40 -0.24 40.00
C GLU A 88 24.51 0.36 38.89
N PRO A 89 25.10 1.16 37.98
CA PRO A 89 24.33 1.73 36.92
C PRO A 89 23.62 0.59 36.19
N GLU A 90 22.29 0.68 36.08
CA GLU A 90 21.53 -0.29 35.30
C GLU A 90 22.24 -0.54 33.98
N PRO A 91 22.47 -1.80 33.59
CA PRO A 91 23.18 -2.12 32.36
C PRO A 91 22.46 -1.41 31.21
N LYS A 92 23.15 -0.46 30.58
CA LYS A 92 22.64 0.22 29.40
C LYS A 92 22.11 -0.84 28.45
N PRO A 93 20.91 -0.71 27.92
CA PRO A 93 20.33 -1.70 27.02
C PRO A 93 21.33 -1.98 25.91
N GLN A 94 21.82 -3.20 25.86
CA GLN A 94 22.75 -3.64 24.83
C GLN A 94 22.06 -3.42 23.49
N ARG A 95 22.54 -2.50 22.67
CA ARG A 95 22.06 -2.33 21.30
C ARG A 95 22.33 -3.62 20.57
N HIS A 96 21.27 -4.34 20.20
CA HIS A 96 21.39 -5.49 19.33
C HIS A 96 22.03 -5.06 18.01
N GLU A 97 23.18 -5.62 17.68
CA GLU A 97 23.78 -5.47 16.36
C GLU A 97 23.02 -6.34 15.36
N TRP A 98 22.11 -5.74 14.63
CA TRP A 98 21.36 -6.42 13.58
C TRP A 98 22.26 -6.73 12.38
N ARG A 99 22.25 -7.98 11.93
CA ARG A 99 22.94 -8.40 10.70
C ARG A 99 21.91 -8.68 9.62
N ARG A 100 22.12 -8.10 8.43
CA ARG A 100 21.27 -8.37 7.26
C ARG A 100 21.47 -9.80 6.78
N PRO A 101 20.39 -10.49 6.34
CA PRO A 101 20.53 -11.83 5.78
C PRO A 101 21.34 -11.79 4.47
N PRO A 102 22.22 -12.76 4.21
CA PRO A 102 22.95 -12.83 2.94
C PRO A 102 22.05 -13.33 1.82
N THR A 103 22.26 -12.81 0.59
CA THR A 103 21.47 -13.21 -0.60
C THR A 103 21.64 -14.68 -0.98
N THR A 104 22.67 -15.34 -0.48
CA THR A 104 22.89 -16.80 -0.64
C THR A 104 21.80 -17.67 -0.03
N LEU A 105 20.96 -17.13 0.86
CA LEU A 105 19.76 -17.81 1.36
C LEU A 105 18.65 -17.97 0.30
N LEU A 106 18.72 -17.17 -0.77
CA LEU A 106 17.78 -17.25 -1.87
C LEU A 106 18.26 -18.24 -2.94
N THR A 107 17.31 -18.89 -3.59
CA THR A 107 17.58 -19.82 -4.68
C THR A 107 18.35 -19.15 -5.82
N GLU A 108 19.31 -19.82 -6.37
CA GLU A 108 20.06 -19.34 -7.53
C GLU A 108 19.13 -19.13 -8.74
N PRO A 109 19.34 -18.03 -9.49
CA PRO A 109 18.55 -17.77 -10.69
C PRO A 109 18.79 -18.89 -11.70
N PRO A 110 17.72 -19.39 -12.35
CA PRO A 110 17.90 -20.35 -13.44
C PRO A 110 18.67 -19.71 -14.58
N GLY A 111 19.52 -20.50 -15.24
CA GLY A 111 20.24 -20.03 -16.43
C GLY A 111 19.29 -19.52 -17.52
N ARG A 112 19.69 -18.50 -18.27
CA ARG A 112 18.90 -18.03 -19.42
C ARG A 112 18.76 -19.14 -20.45
N SER A 113 17.54 -19.47 -20.80
CA SER A 113 17.28 -20.28 -21.99
C SER A 113 17.56 -19.42 -23.24
N PRO A 114 18.37 -19.91 -24.19
CA PRO A 114 18.59 -19.19 -25.45
C PRO A 114 17.26 -19.07 -26.20
N TYR A 115 17.03 -17.89 -26.80
CA TYR A 115 15.87 -17.69 -27.68
C TYR A 115 16.03 -18.53 -28.95
N ASP A 116 14.94 -19.20 -29.36
CA ASP A 116 14.90 -19.88 -30.65
C ASP A 116 14.69 -18.85 -31.76
N SER A 117 15.76 -18.54 -32.46
CA SER A 117 15.74 -17.55 -33.56
C SER A 117 14.82 -17.96 -34.71
N GLN A 118 14.59 -19.28 -34.92
CA GLN A 118 13.69 -19.75 -35.95
C GLN A 118 12.23 -19.52 -35.55
N GLU A 119 11.88 -19.86 -34.30
CA GLU A 119 10.53 -19.61 -33.75
C GLU A 119 10.15 -18.13 -33.82
N LEU A 120 11.10 -17.23 -33.53
CA LEU A 120 10.85 -15.77 -33.62
C LEU A 120 10.60 -15.33 -35.06
N LYS A 121 11.34 -15.84 -36.05
CA LYS A 121 11.12 -15.55 -37.47
C LYS A 121 9.80 -16.11 -37.98
N ASP A 122 9.44 -17.31 -37.56
CA ASP A 122 8.18 -17.94 -37.92
C ASP A 122 6.98 -17.15 -37.36
N THR A 123 7.10 -16.67 -36.13
CA THR A 123 6.10 -15.79 -35.49
C THR A 123 5.96 -14.48 -36.26
N ALA A 124 7.07 -13.85 -36.65
CA ALA A 124 7.04 -12.62 -37.46
C ALA A 124 6.37 -12.86 -38.82
N GLY A 125 6.62 -14.01 -39.48
CA GLY A 125 5.94 -14.43 -40.70
C GLY A 125 4.43 -14.59 -40.51
N ARG A 126 4.01 -15.23 -39.42
CA ARG A 126 2.58 -15.39 -39.07
C ARG A 126 1.89 -14.05 -38.82
N ILE A 127 2.54 -13.12 -38.10
CA ILE A 127 2.01 -11.75 -37.91
C ILE A 127 1.79 -11.08 -39.26
N LYS A 128 2.79 -11.13 -40.17
CA LYS A 128 2.70 -10.52 -41.49
C LYS A 128 1.57 -11.14 -42.29
N SER A 129 1.50 -12.48 -42.42
CA SER A 129 0.43 -13.17 -43.15
C SER A 129 -0.94 -12.82 -42.59
N LYS A 130 -1.09 -12.74 -41.28
CA LYS A 130 -2.37 -12.41 -40.65
C LYS A 130 -2.83 -11.00 -40.97
N PHE A 131 -1.94 -10.03 -40.98
CA PHE A 131 -2.24 -8.66 -41.38
C PHE A 131 -2.60 -8.56 -42.87
N GLU A 132 -1.91 -9.32 -43.75
CA GLU A 132 -2.20 -9.37 -45.18
C GLU A 132 -3.59 -9.92 -45.47
N GLU A 133 -4.09 -10.93 -44.71
CA GLU A 133 -5.46 -11.46 -44.81
C GLU A 133 -6.51 -10.35 -44.62
N PHE A 134 -6.22 -9.36 -43.75
CA PHE A 134 -7.12 -8.22 -43.50
C PHE A 134 -6.74 -6.96 -44.30
N ALA A 135 -5.95 -7.11 -45.38
CA ALA A 135 -5.48 -6.01 -46.22
C ALA A 135 -4.77 -4.89 -45.42
N VAL A 136 -4.00 -5.27 -44.39
CA VAL A 136 -3.08 -4.42 -43.68
C VAL A 136 -1.65 -4.79 -44.13
N HIS A 137 -1.13 -4.04 -45.13
CA HIS A 137 0.18 -4.30 -45.68
C HIS A 137 1.28 -3.65 -44.85
N GLY A 138 2.41 -4.33 -44.71
CA GLY A 138 3.56 -3.87 -43.95
C GLY A 138 4.58 -4.98 -43.70
N ASN A 139 5.64 -4.67 -43.00
CA ASN A 139 6.66 -5.64 -42.66
C ASN A 139 7.11 -5.52 -41.22
N VAL A 140 7.48 -6.66 -40.61
CA VAL A 140 8.20 -6.67 -39.32
C VAL A 140 9.64 -6.27 -39.61
N VAL A 141 10.07 -5.14 -39.07
CA VAL A 141 11.41 -4.55 -39.35
C VAL A 141 12.43 -4.91 -38.27
N GLN A 142 11.94 -5.21 -37.04
CA GLN A 142 12.82 -5.55 -35.93
C GLN A 142 12.09 -6.51 -34.97
N ILE A 143 12.83 -7.42 -34.37
CA ILE A 143 12.36 -8.34 -33.34
C ILE A 143 13.21 -8.07 -32.09
N ASN A 144 12.54 -7.72 -30.99
CA ASN A 144 13.17 -7.44 -29.69
C ASN A 144 12.71 -8.51 -28.69
N PRO A 145 13.47 -9.59 -28.48
CA PRO A 145 13.11 -10.62 -27.52
C PRO A 145 13.28 -10.12 -26.09
N GLY A 146 12.25 -10.30 -25.29
CA GLY A 146 12.24 -9.97 -23.86
C GLY A 146 12.00 -11.21 -22.98
N PRO A 147 12.08 -11.09 -21.66
CA PRO A 147 12.01 -12.24 -20.74
C PRO A 147 10.65 -12.95 -20.74
N VAL A 148 9.58 -12.20 -20.95
CA VAL A 148 8.20 -12.70 -20.88
C VAL A 148 7.47 -12.53 -22.21
N VAL A 149 7.71 -11.41 -22.89
CA VAL A 149 7.12 -11.06 -24.18
C VAL A 149 8.22 -10.75 -25.18
N THR A 150 7.95 -11.00 -26.46
CA THR A 150 8.78 -10.52 -27.56
C THR A 150 8.05 -9.40 -28.28
N THR A 151 8.70 -8.26 -28.48
CA THR A 151 8.15 -7.13 -29.22
C THR A 151 8.56 -7.21 -30.69
N PHE A 152 7.57 -7.35 -31.57
CA PHE A 152 7.75 -7.30 -33.02
C PHE A 152 7.44 -5.89 -33.52
N GLU A 153 8.44 -5.18 -34.05
CA GLU A 153 8.23 -3.85 -34.61
C GLU A 153 7.67 -3.98 -36.03
N PHE A 154 6.39 -3.69 -36.17
CA PHE A 154 5.70 -3.71 -37.45
C PHE A 154 5.66 -2.30 -38.05
N LYS A 155 6.14 -2.17 -39.30
CA LYS A 155 6.06 -0.94 -40.08
C LYS A 155 4.93 -1.07 -41.08
N PRO A 156 3.78 -0.41 -40.87
CA PRO A 156 2.70 -0.41 -41.83
C PRO A 156 3.05 0.43 -43.06
N GLU A 157 2.46 0.11 -44.20
CA GLU A 157 2.52 0.93 -45.41
C GLU A 157 1.78 2.26 -45.25
N ALA A 158 2.13 3.22 -46.14
CA ALA A 158 1.50 4.53 -46.10
C ALA A 158 -0.01 4.45 -46.31
N GLY A 159 -0.78 5.23 -45.52
CA GLY A 159 -2.24 5.26 -45.59
C GLY A 159 -2.95 4.31 -44.63
N ILE A 160 -2.26 3.40 -43.97
CA ILE A 160 -2.87 2.51 -42.96
C ILE A 160 -3.00 3.25 -41.63
N LYS A 161 -4.25 3.37 -41.14
CA LYS A 161 -4.55 3.99 -39.85
C LYS A 161 -4.17 3.05 -38.70
N TYR A 162 -3.60 3.59 -37.61
CA TYR A 162 -3.26 2.84 -36.39
C TYR A 162 -4.46 2.09 -35.80
N SER A 163 -5.65 2.72 -35.80
CA SER A 163 -6.88 2.09 -35.32
C SER A 163 -7.24 0.82 -36.08
N ARG A 164 -6.91 0.73 -37.38
CA ARG A 164 -7.14 -0.48 -38.16
C ARG A 164 -6.25 -1.66 -37.71
N ILE A 165 -5.06 -1.35 -37.23
CA ILE A 165 -4.12 -2.35 -36.67
C ILE A 165 -4.60 -2.84 -35.32
N THR A 166 -5.00 -1.91 -34.44
CA THR A 166 -5.45 -2.25 -33.07
C THR A 166 -6.79 -2.99 -33.03
N THR A 167 -7.66 -2.83 -34.04
CA THR A 167 -8.90 -3.61 -34.12
C THR A 167 -8.67 -5.09 -34.41
N LEU A 168 -7.49 -5.45 -34.95
CA LEU A 168 -7.13 -6.84 -35.29
C LEU A 168 -6.44 -7.59 -34.14
N THR A 169 -6.41 -7.02 -32.92
CA THR A 169 -5.73 -7.64 -31.77
C THR A 169 -6.29 -9.04 -31.48
N GLU A 170 -7.61 -9.20 -31.48
CA GLU A 170 -8.25 -10.49 -31.20
C GLU A 170 -7.98 -11.52 -32.31
N ASP A 171 -7.99 -11.09 -33.59
CA ASP A 171 -7.66 -11.93 -34.74
C ASP A 171 -6.21 -12.40 -34.72
N LEU A 172 -5.31 -11.53 -34.28
CA LEU A 172 -3.90 -11.87 -34.05
C LEU A 172 -3.75 -12.86 -32.89
N CYS A 173 -4.45 -12.66 -31.78
CA CYS A 173 -4.47 -13.61 -30.67
C CYS A 173 -4.86 -15.01 -31.14
N LEU A 174 -5.92 -15.10 -31.95
CA LEU A 174 -6.37 -16.36 -32.52
C LEU A 174 -5.33 -16.95 -33.47
N GLY A 175 -4.79 -16.14 -34.39
CA GLY A 175 -3.82 -16.59 -35.40
C GLY A 175 -2.49 -17.05 -34.83
N LEU A 176 -2.04 -16.43 -33.72
CA LEU A 176 -0.79 -16.74 -33.03
C LEU A 176 -0.97 -17.72 -31.87
N GLN A 177 -2.24 -18.08 -31.54
CA GLN A 177 -2.59 -18.92 -30.38
C GLN A 177 -2.04 -18.31 -29.07
N ALA A 178 -2.12 -16.97 -28.96
CA ALA A 178 -1.65 -16.23 -27.81
C ALA A 178 -2.83 -15.87 -26.90
N GLU A 179 -2.62 -15.91 -25.59
CA GLU A 179 -3.64 -15.56 -24.58
C GLU A 179 -4.03 -14.08 -24.67
N SER A 180 -3.04 -13.21 -24.92
CA SER A 180 -3.20 -11.77 -25.05
C SER A 180 -2.07 -11.21 -25.88
N ILE A 181 -2.35 -10.20 -26.70
CA ILE A 181 -1.34 -9.44 -27.47
C ILE A 181 -1.57 -7.97 -27.20
N LEU A 182 -0.51 -7.25 -26.90
CA LEU A 182 -0.55 -5.80 -26.74
C LEU A 182 0.00 -5.13 -28.00
N ILE A 183 -0.74 -4.14 -28.52
CA ILE A 183 -0.33 -3.35 -29.69
C ILE A 183 -0.19 -1.90 -29.26
N GLU A 184 1.05 -1.39 -29.27
CA GLU A 184 1.37 -0.03 -28.87
C GLU A 184 2.20 0.72 -29.90
N ARG A 185 2.11 2.05 -29.85
CA ARG A 185 3.00 2.92 -30.65
C ARG A 185 4.36 3.00 -30.01
N ILE A 186 5.41 2.86 -30.81
CA ILE A 186 6.76 3.07 -30.30
C ILE A 186 7.08 4.57 -30.41
N PRO A 187 7.33 5.27 -29.30
CA PRO A 187 7.64 6.69 -29.33
C PRO A 187 8.86 7.00 -30.20
N GLY A 188 8.71 8.00 -31.07
CA GLY A 188 9.81 8.43 -31.95
C GLY A 188 10.07 7.56 -33.19
N LYS A 189 9.30 6.47 -33.40
CA LYS A 189 9.41 5.61 -34.60
C LYS A 189 8.08 5.56 -35.38
N PRO A 190 8.13 5.41 -36.70
CA PRO A 190 6.94 5.19 -37.53
C PRO A 190 6.49 3.72 -37.51
N THR A 191 6.75 3.01 -36.43
CA THR A 191 6.47 1.58 -36.25
C THR A 191 5.52 1.36 -35.09
N VAL A 192 4.83 0.23 -35.13
CA VAL A 192 3.94 -0.26 -34.08
C VAL A 192 4.59 -1.46 -33.43
N GLY A 193 4.69 -1.46 -32.11
CA GLY A 193 5.15 -2.61 -31.32
C GLY A 193 3.99 -3.57 -31.10
N ILE A 194 4.22 -4.83 -31.46
CA ILE A 194 3.29 -5.94 -31.23
C ILE A 194 3.97 -6.86 -30.22
N GLU A 195 3.47 -6.86 -29.01
CA GLU A 195 3.99 -7.67 -27.92
C GLU A 195 3.27 -9.02 -27.88
N VAL A 196 4.03 -10.07 -28.17
CA VAL A 196 3.53 -11.44 -28.16
C VAL A 196 4.16 -12.20 -27.01
N PRO A 197 3.35 -12.89 -26.15
CA PRO A 197 3.88 -13.70 -25.06
C PRO A 197 4.78 -14.81 -25.56
N ASN A 198 5.92 -14.99 -24.90
CA ASN A 198 6.82 -16.10 -25.18
C ASN A 198 6.20 -17.42 -24.75
N LYS A 199 6.35 -18.48 -25.52
CA LYS A 199 5.92 -19.82 -25.11
C LYS A 199 6.68 -20.32 -23.87
N ARG A 200 7.96 -19.99 -23.77
CA ARG A 200 8.80 -20.23 -22.60
C ARG A 200 9.13 -18.89 -21.96
N ARG A 201 8.46 -18.57 -20.86
CA ARG A 201 8.68 -17.35 -20.10
C ARG A 201 9.87 -17.52 -19.16
N GLU A 202 10.75 -16.52 -19.07
CA GLU A 202 11.86 -16.51 -18.10
C GLU A 202 11.29 -16.33 -16.67
N VAL A 203 11.76 -17.14 -15.73
CA VAL A 203 11.45 -16.94 -14.31
C VAL A 203 12.41 -15.88 -13.76
N ILE A 204 11.86 -14.76 -13.34
CA ILE A 204 12.62 -13.64 -12.78
C ILE A 204 12.84 -13.92 -11.30
N SER A 205 14.07 -14.25 -10.92
CA SER A 205 14.46 -14.55 -9.54
C SER A 205 14.62 -13.27 -8.73
N LEU A 206 14.11 -13.27 -7.48
CA LEU A 206 14.33 -12.18 -6.54
C LEU A 206 15.83 -11.95 -6.28
N ARG A 207 16.61 -13.03 -6.11
CA ARG A 207 18.07 -12.95 -5.91
C ARG A 207 18.76 -12.15 -7.02
N GLN A 208 18.39 -12.39 -8.28
CA GLN A 208 18.96 -11.67 -9.42
C GLN A 208 18.71 -10.16 -9.32
N ILE A 209 17.54 -9.75 -8.80
CA ILE A 209 17.23 -8.33 -8.65
C ILE A 209 17.99 -7.75 -7.47
N LEU A 210 18.03 -8.44 -6.32
CA LEU A 210 18.70 -7.94 -5.12
C LEU A 210 20.23 -7.82 -5.30
N GLU A 211 20.83 -8.64 -6.15
CA GLU A 211 22.27 -8.60 -6.47
C GLU A 211 22.61 -7.64 -7.62
N SER A 212 21.61 -7.04 -8.29
CA SER A 212 21.85 -6.11 -9.41
C SER A 212 22.43 -4.76 -8.95
N GLU A 213 23.10 -4.08 -9.88
CA GLU A 213 23.63 -2.73 -9.63
C GLU A 213 22.53 -1.72 -9.36
N GLU A 214 21.36 -1.86 -10.02
CA GLU A 214 20.22 -0.99 -9.82
C GLU A 214 19.68 -1.07 -8.37
N PHE A 215 19.67 -2.26 -7.78
CA PHE A 215 19.20 -2.44 -6.41
C PHE A 215 20.28 -2.09 -5.38
N THR A 216 21.51 -2.57 -5.56
CA THR A 216 22.61 -2.34 -4.62
C THR A 216 23.06 -0.89 -4.60
N GLY A 217 23.08 -0.22 -5.77
CA GLY A 217 23.41 1.19 -5.92
C GLY A 217 22.32 2.16 -5.41
N ALA A 218 21.08 1.69 -5.22
CA ALA A 218 20.02 2.51 -4.64
C ALA A 218 20.30 2.76 -3.15
N GLY A 219 20.46 4.01 -2.76
CA GLY A 219 20.81 4.41 -1.38
C GLY A 219 19.67 4.34 -0.37
N SER A 220 18.41 4.18 -0.80
CA SER A 220 17.24 4.16 0.08
C SER A 220 17.06 2.83 0.80
N PRO A 221 16.76 2.82 2.11
CA PRO A 221 16.39 1.63 2.85
C PRO A 221 15.03 1.06 2.41
N LEU A 222 14.21 1.86 1.73
CA LEU A 222 12.89 1.50 1.21
C LEU A 222 12.90 1.21 -0.29
N THR A 223 14.00 0.69 -0.83
CA THR A 223 14.10 0.26 -2.22
C THR A 223 13.32 -1.04 -2.42
N ILE A 224 12.45 -1.06 -3.42
CA ILE A 224 11.61 -2.20 -3.77
C ILE A 224 11.91 -2.69 -5.20
N PRO A 225 11.83 -4.00 -5.46
CA PRO A 225 11.99 -4.56 -6.78
C PRO A 225 10.67 -4.42 -7.56
N LEU A 226 10.74 -3.98 -8.80
CA LEU A 226 9.60 -4.02 -9.72
C LEU A 226 9.67 -5.20 -10.69
N GLY A 227 10.86 -5.76 -10.89
CA GLY A 227 11.08 -6.87 -11.82
C GLY A 227 11.96 -6.49 -13.00
N LYS A 228 11.71 -7.08 -14.17
CA LYS A 228 12.32 -6.72 -15.44
C LYS A 228 11.30 -6.05 -16.36
N ASP A 229 11.74 -5.04 -17.09
CA ASP A 229 10.94 -4.46 -18.16
C ASP A 229 10.89 -5.39 -19.40
N ILE A 230 10.11 -4.99 -20.40
CA ILE A 230 9.97 -5.74 -21.67
C ILE A 230 11.29 -5.97 -22.42
N SER A 231 12.29 -5.14 -22.15
CA SER A 231 13.65 -5.26 -22.72
C SER A 231 14.58 -6.13 -21.85
N GLY A 232 14.09 -6.66 -20.72
CA GLY A 232 14.87 -7.47 -19.78
C GLY A 232 15.74 -6.67 -18.82
N ARG A 233 15.61 -5.35 -18.76
CA ARG A 233 16.34 -4.51 -17.81
C ARG A 233 15.68 -4.56 -16.44
N ILE A 234 16.48 -4.67 -15.40
CA ILE A 234 15.99 -4.65 -14.02
C ILE A 234 15.45 -3.27 -13.68
N ARG A 235 14.30 -3.24 -13.04
CA ARG A 235 13.64 -2.03 -12.57
C ARG A 235 13.42 -2.12 -11.07
N VAL A 236 13.85 -1.09 -10.38
CA VAL A 236 13.65 -0.87 -8.96
C VAL A 236 12.99 0.48 -8.73
N ALA A 237 12.34 0.64 -7.60
CA ALA A 237 11.78 1.93 -7.18
C ALA A 237 12.05 2.14 -5.70
N THR A 238 11.81 3.35 -5.21
CA THR A 238 11.90 3.67 -3.79
C THR A 238 10.58 4.21 -3.28
N LEU A 239 10.11 3.75 -2.13
CA LEU A 239 8.84 4.22 -1.57
C LEU A 239 8.87 5.70 -1.19
N GLU A 240 10.04 6.30 -1.00
CA GLU A 240 10.18 7.75 -0.79
C GLU A 240 9.74 8.56 -2.01
N THR A 241 9.96 8.03 -3.22
CA THR A 241 9.51 8.64 -4.48
C THR A 241 8.06 8.29 -4.80
N MET A 242 7.57 7.17 -4.26
CA MET A 242 6.19 6.69 -4.35
C MET A 242 5.60 6.58 -2.93
N PRO A 243 5.38 7.72 -2.24
CA PRO A 243 5.21 7.75 -0.78
C PRO A 243 4.06 6.88 -0.28
N HIS A 244 3.02 6.74 -1.10
CA HIS A 244 1.85 5.92 -0.84
C HIS A 244 1.51 5.19 -2.12
N LEU A 245 1.49 3.86 -2.05
CA LEU A 245 1.36 2.97 -3.19
C LEU A 245 0.05 2.19 -3.10
N LEU A 246 -0.73 2.25 -4.16
CA LEU A 246 -1.91 1.41 -4.34
C LEU A 246 -1.57 0.27 -5.30
N ILE A 247 -1.85 -0.96 -4.88
CA ILE A 247 -1.62 -2.17 -5.68
C ILE A 247 -2.95 -2.89 -5.85
N ALA A 248 -3.34 -3.18 -7.09
CA ALA A 248 -4.55 -3.92 -7.35
C ALA A 248 -4.33 -5.02 -8.40
N GLY A 249 -5.12 -6.08 -8.34
CA GLY A 249 -5.08 -7.17 -9.30
C GLY A 249 -5.99 -8.32 -8.88
N SER A 250 -6.50 -9.08 -9.85
CA SER A 250 -7.32 -10.25 -9.59
C SER A 250 -6.52 -11.37 -8.91
N THR A 251 -7.21 -12.33 -8.33
CA THR A 251 -6.58 -13.50 -7.71
C THR A 251 -5.69 -14.22 -8.74
N GLY A 252 -4.47 -14.59 -8.33
CA GLY A 252 -3.51 -15.24 -9.21
C GLY A 252 -2.75 -14.32 -10.18
N SER A 253 -2.99 -13.00 -10.16
CA SER A 253 -2.34 -12.04 -11.07
C SER A 253 -0.90 -11.65 -10.68
N GLY A 254 -0.42 -12.07 -9.49
CA GLY A 254 0.91 -11.74 -9.00
C GLY A 254 0.99 -10.72 -7.86
N LYS A 255 -0.15 -10.18 -7.40
CA LYS A 255 -0.21 -9.20 -6.29
C LYS A 255 0.56 -9.66 -5.04
N SER A 256 0.30 -10.87 -4.57
CA SER A 256 0.95 -11.44 -3.37
C SER A 256 2.45 -11.64 -3.57
N VAL A 257 2.87 -12.05 -4.77
CA VAL A 257 4.29 -12.19 -5.10
C VAL A 257 5.00 -10.82 -5.02
N MET A 258 4.36 -9.76 -5.50
CA MET A 258 4.89 -8.39 -5.40
C MET A 258 5.01 -7.94 -3.95
N LEU A 259 3.98 -8.14 -3.11
CA LEU A 259 4.04 -7.79 -1.69
C LEU A 259 5.16 -8.55 -0.98
N ASN A 260 5.26 -9.86 -1.21
CA ASN A 260 6.33 -10.67 -0.64
C ASN A 260 7.71 -10.22 -1.11
N SER A 261 7.89 -9.93 -2.41
CA SER A 261 9.17 -9.44 -2.93
C SER A 261 9.55 -8.07 -2.36
N MET A 262 8.57 -7.19 -2.13
CA MET A 262 8.76 -5.90 -1.47
C MET A 262 9.23 -6.06 -0.02
N ILE A 263 8.54 -6.88 0.77
CA ILE A 263 8.91 -7.15 2.16
C ILE A 263 10.31 -7.75 2.22
N MET A 264 10.56 -8.80 1.43
CA MET A 264 11.87 -9.45 1.39
C MET A 264 12.97 -8.49 0.99
N SER A 265 12.75 -7.61 0.00
CA SER A 265 13.77 -6.62 -0.40
C SER A 265 14.15 -5.68 0.75
N ILE A 266 13.20 -5.29 1.57
CA ILE A 266 13.44 -4.45 2.75
C ILE A 266 14.21 -5.24 3.81
N LEU A 267 13.82 -6.50 4.08
CA LEU A 267 14.51 -7.37 5.05
C LEU A 267 15.98 -7.64 4.67
N PHE A 268 16.26 -7.78 3.37
CA PHE A 268 17.64 -7.94 2.88
C PHE A 268 18.45 -6.64 2.85
N LYS A 269 17.79 -5.48 2.82
CA LYS A 269 18.46 -4.18 2.66
C LYS A 269 18.59 -3.40 3.95
N SER A 270 17.63 -3.53 4.87
CA SER A 270 17.47 -2.64 6.03
C SER A 270 17.41 -3.42 7.34
N THR A 271 17.85 -2.77 8.41
CA THR A 271 17.75 -3.28 9.78
C THR A 271 16.46 -2.80 10.44
N PRO A 272 16.02 -3.40 11.57
CA PRO A 272 14.87 -2.93 12.34
C PRO A 272 15.02 -1.51 12.88
N ASP A 273 16.25 -1.01 13.03
CA ASP A 273 16.51 0.36 13.45
C ASP A 273 16.33 1.38 12.29
N GLU A 274 16.38 0.91 11.05
CA GLU A 274 16.19 1.73 9.86
C GLU A 274 14.74 1.70 9.38
N VAL A 275 14.09 0.51 9.42
CA VAL A 275 12.71 0.32 8.92
C VAL A 275 11.90 -0.53 9.89
N ARG A 276 10.74 -0.06 10.27
CA ARG A 276 9.73 -0.80 11.01
C ARG A 276 8.49 -1.01 10.15
N MET A 277 7.72 -2.06 10.46
CA MET A 277 6.55 -2.45 9.67
C MET A 277 5.33 -2.66 10.54
N ILE A 278 4.17 -2.28 9.99
CA ILE A 278 2.84 -2.66 10.48
C ILE A 278 2.19 -3.43 9.34
N MET A 279 1.80 -4.67 9.60
CA MET A 279 1.21 -5.54 8.60
C MET A 279 -0.22 -5.88 8.98
N VAL A 280 -1.13 -5.74 8.01
CA VAL A 280 -2.56 -6.04 8.15
C VAL A 280 -2.94 -7.08 7.10
N ASP A 281 -3.33 -8.26 7.56
CA ASP A 281 -3.77 -9.39 6.74
C ASP A 281 -5.00 -10.05 7.37
N PRO A 282 -6.22 -9.61 7.02
CA PRO A 282 -7.44 -10.14 7.59
C PRO A 282 -7.63 -11.66 7.39
N LYS A 283 -6.99 -12.22 6.36
CA LYS A 283 -7.11 -13.63 5.99
C LYS A 283 -6.00 -14.52 6.53
N ARG A 284 -4.93 -13.95 7.03
CA ARG A 284 -3.71 -14.67 7.47
C ARG A 284 -3.06 -15.57 6.42
N LEU A 285 -3.25 -15.26 5.15
CA LEU A 285 -2.78 -16.13 4.07
C LEU A 285 -1.43 -15.69 3.50
N GLU A 286 -1.19 -14.38 3.44
CA GLU A 286 -0.05 -13.80 2.72
C GLU A 286 1.04 -13.28 3.66
N LEU A 287 0.66 -12.53 4.70
CA LEU A 287 1.59 -11.86 5.58
C LEU A 287 1.85 -12.62 6.89
N GLY A 288 1.07 -13.65 7.19
CA GLY A 288 1.25 -14.49 8.38
C GLY A 288 2.62 -15.16 8.48
N LEU A 289 3.31 -15.36 7.35
CA LEU A 289 4.67 -15.92 7.30
C LEU A 289 5.74 -15.01 7.94
N TYR A 290 5.43 -13.72 8.09
CA TYR A 290 6.34 -12.72 8.67
C TYR A 290 6.11 -12.50 10.17
N GLU A 291 5.25 -13.30 10.80
CA GLU A 291 5.02 -13.21 12.25
C GLU A 291 6.34 -13.38 13.02
N GLY A 292 6.60 -12.49 13.97
CA GLY A 292 7.80 -12.56 14.82
C GLY A 292 9.08 -11.95 14.23
N ILE A 293 9.09 -11.43 13.01
CA ILE A 293 10.28 -10.73 12.51
C ILE A 293 10.55 -9.45 13.32
N PRO A 294 11.83 -9.10 13.56
CA PRO A 294 12.19 -7.97 14.42
C PRO A 294 11.77 -6.60 13.86
N HIS A 295 11.43 -6.50 12.59
CA HIS A 295 10.95 -5.28 11.95
C HIS A 295 9.50 -4.94 12.31
N LEU A 296 8.70 -5.88 12.80
CA LEU A 296 7.31 -5.62 13.16
C LEU A 296 7.21 -4.74 14.41
N LEU A 297 6.32 -3.73 14.36
CA LEU A 297 5.92 -2.93 15.52
C LEU A 297 4.85 -3.62 16.36
N THR A 298 4.03 -4.45 15.72
CA THR A 298 2.96 -5.24 16.32
C THR A 298 2.91 -6.58 15.62
N PRO A 299 2.36 -7.64 16.25
CA PRO A 299 2.00 -8.86 15.53
C PRO A 299 1.16 -8.55 14.30
N VAL A 300 1.17 -9.44 13.30
CA VAL A 300 0.35 -9.27 12.08
C VAL A 300 -1.13 -9.15 12.47
N ILE A 301 -1.75 -8.05 12.05
CA ILE A 301 -3.11 -7.69 12.46
C ILE A 301 -4.11 -8.39 11.54
N THR A 302 -4.97 -9.22 12.13
CA THR A 302 -5.98 -9.98 11.39
C THR A 302 -7.41 -9.47 11.63
N ASP A 303 -7.64 -8.78 12.73
CA ASP A 303 -8.96 -8.25 13.09
C ASP A 303 -9.13 -6.83 12.51
N PRO A 304 -10.21 -6.56 11.75
CA PRO A 304 -10.45 -5.25 11.14
C PRO A 304 -10.56 -4.10 12.13
N LYS A 305 -11.13 -4.32 13.32
CA LYS A 305 -11.22 -3.29 14.36
C LYS A 305 -9.84 -2.96 14.92
N LYS A 306 -9.00 -3.99 15.13
CA LYS A 306 -7.62 -3.77 15.54
C LYS A 306 -6.82 -3.06 14.45
N ALA A 307 -7.08 -3.37 13.17
CA ALA A 307 -6.47 -2.67 12.04
C ALA A 307 -6.84 -1.18 12.02
N THR A 308 -8.10 -0.85 12.23
CA THR A 308 -8.56 0.55 12.34
C THR A 308 -7.89 1.27 13.51
N ASN A 309 -7.76 0.61 14.67
CA ASN A 309 -7.05 1.19 15.81
C ASN A 309 -5.56 1.38 15.53
N ALA A 310 -4.91 0.44 14.82
CA ALA A 310 -3.51 0.57 14.42
C ALA A 310 -3.31 1.75 13.46
N LEU A 311 -4.24 1.98 12.52
CA LEU A 311 -4.21 3.15 11.63
C LEU A 311 -4.38 4.45 12.41
N ARG A 312 -5.29 4.51 13.40
CA ARG A 312 -5.41 5.68 14.29
C ARG A 312 -4.15 5.94 15.10
N ASN A 313 -3.53 4.88 15.64
CA ASN A 313 -2.26 5.00 16.36
C ASN A 313 -1.13 5.46 15.42
N ALA A 314 -1.13 5.02 14.17
CA ALA A 314 -0.19 5.51 13.15
C ALA A 314 -0.40 7.01 12.86
N VAL A 315 -1.63 7.52 12.86
CA VAL A 315 -1.92 8.95 12.77
C VAL A 315 -1.36 9.70 13.97
N LEU A 316 -1.55 9.21 15.20
CA LEU A 316 -0.98 9.83 16.40
C LEU A 316 0.56 9.85 16.38
N GLU A 317 1.20 8.75 15.94
CA GLU A 317 2.65 8.69 15.78
C GLU A 317 3.15 9.67 14.71
N MET A 318 2.43 9.79 13.60
CA MET A 318 2.72 10.79 12.58
C MET A 318 2.70 12.20 13.16
N GLU A 319 1.67 12.55 13.93
CA GLU A 319 1.55 13.87 14.58
C GLU A 319 2.66 14.11 15.61
N ARG A 320 3.00 13.09 16.40
CA ARG A 320 4.13 13.14 17.32
C ARG A 320 5.43 13.46 16.58
N ARG A 321 5.68 12.75 15.47
CA ARG A 321 6.87 12.98 14.64
C ARG A 321 6.87 14.36 14.00
N LEU A 322 5.74 14.85 13.50
CA LEU A 322 5.63 16.20 12.95
C LEU A 322 6.00 17.27 13.99
N LYS A 323 5.49 17.14 15.22
CA LYS A 323 5.86 18.03 16.34
C LYS A 323 7.35 17.97 16.64
N LEU A 324 7.93 16.77 16.65
CA LEU A 324 9.35 16.57 16.89
C LEU A 324 10.24 17.20 15.80
N LEU A 325 9.87 17.02 14.53
CA LEU A 325 10.57 17.65 13.41
C LEU A 325 10.49 19.18 13.49
N ALA A 326 9.31 19.71 13.81
CA ALA A 326 9.10 21.15 13.99
C ALA A 326 9.94 21.70 15.14
N ALA A 327 9.98 21.03 16.29
CA ALA A 327 10.80 21.42 17.43
C ALA A 327 12.30 21.43 17.11
N GLN A 328 12.74 20.52 16.22
CA GLN A 328 14.13 20.46 15.78
C GLN A 328 14.42 21.36 14.56
N GLY A 329 13.44 22.10 14.05
CA GLY A 329 13.59 23.01 12.89
C GLY A 329 13.97 22.30 11.59
N VAL A 330 13.54 21.05 11.40
CA VAL A 330 13.84 20.25 10.21
C VAL A 330 12.57 19.93 9.43
N ARG A 331 12.71 19.69 8.11
CA ARG A 331 11.56 19.51 7.21
C ARG A 331 11.17 18.06 6.96
N ASN A 332 12.09 17.12 7.15
CA ASN A 332 11.86 15.70 6.89
C ASN A 332 12.70 14.81 7.81
N ILE A 333 12.37 13.52 7.82
CA ILE A 333 13.01 12.50 8.64
C ILE A 333 14.51 12.37 8.36
N ASP A 334 14.96 12.54 7.11
CA ASP A 334 16.37 12.43 6.75
C ASP A 334 17.20 13.53 7.37
N GLN A 335 16.69 14.77 7.35
CA GLN A 335 17.33 15.90 7.99
C GLN A 335 17.37 15.71 9.50
N TYR A 336 16.28 15.20 10.09
CA TYR A 336 16.20 14.89 11.49
C TYR A 336 17.25 13.84 11.87
N ASN A 337 17.26 12.69 11.23
CA ASN A 337 18.17 11.60 11.51
C ASN A 337 19.64 12.01 11.31
N ARG A 338 19.91 12.83 10.30
CA ARG A 338 21.25 13.37 10.05
C ARG A 338 21.69 14.31 11.17
N LYS A 339 20.80 15.21 11.63
CA LYS A 339 21.03 16.13 12.76
C LYS A 339 21.30 15.35 14.05
N VAL A 340 20.48 14.35 14.37
CA VAL A 340 20.65 13.50 15.55
C VAL A 340 21.99 12.76 15.54
N LYS A 341 22.37 12.17 14.41
CA LYS A 341 23.67 11.51 14.24
C LYS A 341 24.84 12.48 14.44
N GLN A 342 24.73 13.72 13.95
CA GLN A 342 25.74 14.76 14.13
C GLN A 342 25.85 15.21 15.60
N LEU A 343 24.73 15.32 16.31
CA LEU A 343 24.70 15.65 17.74
C LEU A 343 25.34 14.55 18.59
N ALA A 344 25.05 13.29 18.27
CA ALA A 344 25.62 12.13 18.96
C ALA A 344 27.16 12.01 18.81
N THR A 345 27.74 12.57 17.74
CA THR A 345 29.19 12.53 17.48
C THR A 345 29.93 13.76 18.03
N LYS A 346 29.21 14.81 18.45
CA LYS A 346 29.87 15.97 19.09
C LYS A 346 30.30 15.61 20.50
N PRO A 347 31.57 15.88 20.88
CA PRO A 347 31.99 15.73 22.28
C PRO A 347 31.16 16.69 23.15
N ARG A 348 30.55 16.16 24.21
CA ARG A 348 29.86 16.99 25.22
C ARG A 348 30.82 18.01 25.79
N SER A 349 30.48 19.27 25.70
CA SER A 349 31.19 20.33 26.39
C SER A 349 30.99 20.17 27.91
N LEU A 350 32.06 20.30 28.70
CA LEU A 350 32.01 20.27 30.18
C LEU A 350 31.12 21.37 30.79
N PHE A 351 30.64 22.31 29.97
CA PHE A 351 29.83 23.47 30.37
C PHE A 351 28.34 23.36 29.98
N ASP A 352 27.92 22.27 29.37
CA ASP A 352 26.49 21.98 29.09
C ASP A 352 25.81 21.37 30.34
N GLU A 353 25.86 22.10 31.47
CA GLU A 353 25.03 21.85 32.66
C GLU A 353 23.65 22.46 32.46
N GLY A 354 22.79 21.81 31.72
CA GLY A 354 21.44 22.30 31.52
C GLY A 354 20.51 21.29 30.92
N ALA A 355 19.64 20.75 31.75
CA ALA A 355 18.46 19.89 31.48
C ALA A 355 18.77 18.51 30.86
N PRO A 356 18.10 17.44 31.29
CA PRO A 356 18.12 16.16 30.60
C PRO A 356 17.46 16.38 29.22
N GLU A 357 18.27 16.71 28.20
CA GLU A 357 17.81 16.55 26.84
C GLU A 357 17.44 15.06 26.71
N GLU A 358 16.15 14.78 26.50
CA GLU A 358 15.72 13.46 26.05
C GLU A 358 16.69 13.03 24.95
N GLU A 359 17.42 11.93 25.16
CA GLU A 359 18.41 11.44 24.18
C GLU A 359 17.68 11.29 22.84
N LEU A 360 17.86 12.28 21.97
CA LEU A 360 17.27 12.26 20.64
C LEU A 360 17.80 11.04 19.90
N GLN A 361 16.92 10.12 19.56
CA GLN A 361 17.27 8.92 18.83
C GLN A 361 16.85 9.05 17.35
N PRO A 362 17.61 8.47 16.41
CA PRO A 362 17.19 8.40 15.04
C PRO A 362 15.83 7.70 14.93
N LEU A 363 14.97 8.23 14.10
CA LEU A 363 13.64 7.65 13.84
C LEU A 363 13.71 6.65 12.68
N PRO A 364 13.20 5.43 12.84
CA PRO A 364 13.06 4.50 11.74
C PRO A 364 11.95 4.95 10.79
N TYR A 365 12.05 4.57 9.52
CA TYR A 365 10.90 4.61 8.62
C TYR A 365 9.83 3.64 9.10
N ILE A 366 8.57 3.93 8.84
CA ILE A 366 7.46 3.03 9.13
C ILE A 366 6.75 2.69 7.83
N LEU A 367 6.71 1.41 7.49
CA LEU A 367 5.95 0.89 6.37
C LEU A 367 4.69 0.21 6.87
N ILE A 368 3.54 0.69 6.41
CA ILE A 368 2.23 0.13 6.73
C ILE A 368 1.74 -0.62 5.48
N LEU A 369 1.59 -1.94 5.60
CA LEU A 369 1.12 -2.81 4.52
C LEU A 369 -0.27 -3.34 4.85
N ILE A 370 -1.19 -3.19 3.91
CA ILE A 370 -2.54 -3.75 3.98
C ILE A 370 -2.72 -4.66 2.77
N ASP A 371 -2.83 -5.98 2.99
CA ASP A 371 -2.96 -6.97 1.91
C ASP A 371 -4.31 -6.89 1.19
N GLU A 372 -5.40 -6.70 1.95
CA GLU A 372 -6.74 -6.60 1.37
C GLU A 372 -7.53 -5.42 1.98
N LEU A 373 -7.48 -4.29 1.28
CA LEU A 373 -8.18 -3.08 1.71
C LEU A 373 -9.71 -3.28 1.73
N ALA A 374 -10.25 -4.09 0.80
CA ALA A 374 -11.69 -4.30 0.69
C ALA A 374 -12.29 -4.84 1.99
N ASP A 375 -11.60 -5.75 2.67
CA ASP A 375 -12.11 -6.35 3.91
C ASP A 375 -12.21 -5.33 5.06
N LEU A 376 -11.35 -4.32 5.07
CA LEU A 376 -11.45 -3.20 6.03
C LEU A 376 -12.55 -2.21 5.64
N MET A 377 -12.65 -1.88 4.34
CA MET A 377 -13.64 -0.92 3.83
C MET A 377 -15.08 -1.43 3.96
N MET A 378 -15.29 -2.74 3.98
CA MET A 378 -16.61 -3.34 4.17
C MET A 378 -17.12 -3.22 5.63
N LEU A 379 -16.23 -3.16 6.59
CA LEU A 379 -16.59 -3.19 8.02
C LEU A 379 -16.46 -1.83 8.71
N GLU A 380 -15.42 -1.06 8.39
CA GLU A 380 -15.04 0.16 9.10
C GLU A 380 -14.73 1.31 8.14
N ARG A 381 -15.48 1.43 7.04
CA ARG A 381 -15.21 2.33 5.90
C ARG A 381 -14.79 3.73 6.32
N ALA A 382 -15.64 4.43 7.09
CA ALA A 382 -15.41 5.83 7.42
C ALA A 382 -14.11 6.04 8.21
N ASN A 383 -13.85 5.19 9.19
CA ASN A 383 -12.67 5.29 10.05
C ASN A 383 -11.37 4.96 9.30
N VAL A 384 -11.43 3.95 8.41
CA VAL A 384 -10.29 3.52 7.58
C VAL A 384 -9.98 4.60 6.54
N GLU A 385 -10.99 5.08 5.83
CA GLU A 385 -10.83 6.10 4.79
C GLU A 385 -10.27 7.41 5.34
N GLU A 386 -10.78 7.87 6.50
CA GLU A 386 -10.28 9.06 7.18
C GLU A 386 -8.81 8.90 7.60
N SER A 387 -8.48 7.79 8.28
CA SER A 387 -7.12 7.54 8.76
C SER A 387 -6.11 7.41 7.61
N VAL A 388 -6.48 6.66 6.57
CA VAL A 388 -5.67 6.47 5.37
C VAL A 388 -5.45 7.80 4.62
N ALA A 389 -6.51 8.61 4.45
CA ALA A 389 -6.39 9.90 3.79
C ALA A 389 -5.47 10.85 4.58
N ARG A 390 -5.64 10.91 5.91
CA ARG A 390 -4.82 11.76 6.79
C ARG A 390 -3.36 11.36 6.78
N LEU A 391 -3.05 10.07 6.85
CA LEU A 391 -1.70 9.55 6.71
C LEU A 391 -1.13 9.90 5.33
N ALA A 392 -1.87 9.64 4.26
CA ALA A 392 -1.38 9.88 2.90
C ALA A 392 -1.07 11.35 2.60
N GLN A 393 -1.75 12.28 3.26
CA GLN A 393 -1.49 13.71 3.10
C GLN A 393 -0.23 14.20 3.81
N MET A 394 0.10 13.64 4.98
CA MET A 394 1.12 14.24 5.85
C MET A 394 2.28 13.32 6.23
N ALA A 395 2.13 11.99 6.06
CA ALA A 395 3.08 11.02 6.61
C ALA A 395 4.43 10.96 5.86
N ARG A 396 4.48 11.40 4.60
CA ARG A 396 5.70 11.38 3.78
C ARG A 396 6.88 12.07 4.46
N ALA A 397 6.66 13.26 5.01
CA ALA A 397 7.72 14.05 5.63
C ALA A 397 8.33 13.38 6.88
N VAL A 398 7.53 12.59 7.59
CA VAL A 398 7.93 11.90 8.82
C VAL A 398 8.39 10.45 8.58
N GLY A 399 8.56 10.05 7.31
CA GLY A 399 9.07 8.73 6.94
C GLY A 399 8.06 7.61 7.19
N MET A 400 6.77 7.87 7.03
CA MET A 400 5.74 6.84 7.11
C MET A 400 5.12 6.64 5.73
N HIS A 401 5.05 5.39 5.29
CA HIS A 401 4.62 5.00 3.94
C HIS A 401 3.53 3.95 4.02
N LEU A 402 2.51 4.10 3.15
CA LEU A 402 1.41 3.15 3.07
C LEU A 402 1.48 2.39 1.76
N VAL A 403 1.29 1.08 1.85
CA VAL A 403 1.06 0.20 0.71
C VAL A 403 -0.31 -0.44 0.90
N LEU A 404 -1.27 -0.02 0.09
CA LEU A 404 -2.62 -0.55 0.09
C LEU A 404 -2.76 -1.53 -1.06
N ALA A 405 -3.10 -2.77 -0.75
CA ALA A 405 -3.35 -3.76 -1.79
C ALA A 405 -4.81 -4.23 -1.75
N THR A 406 -5.34 -4.63 -2.91
CA THR A 406 -6.69 -5.21 -3.01
C THR A 406 -6.82 -6.14 -4.21
N GLN A 407 -7.60 -7.20 -4.03
CA GLN A 407 -8.04 -8.09 -5.11
C GLN A 407 -9.40 -7.68 -5.68
N ARG A 408 -10.07 -6.69 -5.06
CA ARG A 408 -11.39 -6.19 -5.44
C ARG A 408 -11.32 -4.72 -5.85
N PRO A 409 -10.90 -4.42 -7.08
CA PRO A 409 -10.73 -3.04 -7.55
C PRO A 409 -12.06 -2.36 -7.90
N SER A 410 -13.01 -2.35 -6.96
CA SER A 410 -14.29 -1.65 -7.11
C SER A 410 -14.20 -0.20 -6.64
N VAL A 411 -15.10 0.66 -7.09
CA VAL A 411 -15.19 2.07 -6.69
C VAL A 411 -15.53 2.24 -5.19
N ASP A 412 -16.13 1.23 -4.57
CA ASP A 412 -16.43 1.22 -3.14
C ASP A 412 -15.18 1.00 -2.28
N VAL A 413 -14.17 0.34 -2.84
CA VAL A 413 -12.88 0.06 -2.21
C VAL A 413 -11.86 1.13 -2.56
N ILE A 414 -11.72 1.44 -3.85
CA ILE A 414 -10.80 2.46 -4.37
C ILE A 414 -11.61 3.74 -4.61
N THR A 415 -11.92 4.44 -3.52
CA THR A 415 -12.74 5.66 -3.57
C THR A 415 -11.99 6.84 -4.19
N GLY A 416 -12.72 7.88 -4.54
CA GLY A 416 -12.13 9.13 -5.04
C GLY A 416 -11.14 9.76 -4.05
N LEU A 417 -11.40 9.63 -2.74
CA LEU A 417 -10.51 10.15 -1.69
C LEU A 417 -9.19 9.36 -1.63
N ILE A 418 -9.25 8.04 -1.73
CA ILE A 418 -8.05 7.19 -1.80
C ILE A 418 -7.25 7.53 -3.08
N LYS A 419 -7.92 7.60 -4.24
CA LYS A 419 -7.27 7.91 -5.51
C LYS A 419 -6.55 9.26 -5.52
N ALA A 420 -7.14 10.28 -4.89
CA ALA A 420 -6.56 11.61 -4.79
C ALA A 420 -5.26 11.64 -3.97
N ASN A 421 -5.14 10.74 -2.99
CA ASN A 421 -4.01 10.69 -2.07
C ASN A 421 -2.96 9.59 -2.40
N PHE A 422 -3.28 8.69 -3.35
CA PHE A 422 -2.40 7.63 -3.83
C PHE A 422 -2.07 7.82 -5.32
N PRO A 423 -1.14 8.72 -5.64
CA PRO A 423 -0.78 9.00 -7.02
C PRO A 423 0.00 7.86 -7.68
N SER A 424 0.74 7.09 -6.89
CA SER A 424 1.50 5.93 -7.38
C SER A 424 0.63 4.67 -7.31
N ARG A 425 0.45 4.04 -8.48
CA ARG A 425 -0.44 2.89 -8.61
C ARG A 425 0.22 1.80 -9.45
N ILE A 426 0.05 0.57 -9.02
CA ILE A 426 0.47 -0.63 -9.76
C ILE A 426 -0.77 -1.49 -9.95
N SER A 427 -1.09 -1.79 -11.20
CA SER A 427 -2.13 -2.75 -11.52
C SER A 427 -1.51 -4.01 -12.11
N PHE A 428 -1.85 -5.12 -11.52
CA PHE A 428 -1.73 -6.43 -12.14
C PHE A 428 -2.95 -6.67 -13.03
N ARG A 429 -2.99 -7.82 -13.70
CA ARG A 429 -4.16 -8.21 -14.51
C ARG A 429 -5.44 -8.11 -13.69
N VAL A 430 -6.45 -7.50 -14.27
CA VAL A 430 -7.81 -7.39 -13.73
C VAL A 430 -8.81 -8.03 -14.65
N ALA A 431 -10.02 -8.31 -14.14
CA ALA A 431 -11.04 -9.04 -14.92
C ALA A 431 -11.69 -8.19 -16.01
N THR A 432 -11.88 -6.89 -15.74
CA THR A 432 -12.67 -6.03 -16.63
C THR A 432 -11.99 -4.69 -16.92
N ARG A 433 -12.40 -4.05 -18.02
CA ARG A 433 -12.00 -2.67 -18.38
C ARG A 433 -12.41 -1.65 -17.32
N VAL A 434 -13.51 -1.90 -16.62
CA VAL A 434 -13.99 -1.04 -15.54
C VAL A 434 -13.02 -1.08 -14.37
N ASP A 435 -12.53 -2.27 -14.01
CA ASP A 435 -11.54 -2.44 -12.94
C ASP A 435 -10.24 -1.71 -13.28
N SER A 436 -9.75 -1.83 -14.54
CA SER A 436 -8.58 -1.10 -15.01
C SER A 436 -8.75 0.41 -14.83
N ARG A 437 -9.88 0.97 -15.24
CA ARG A 437 -10.21 2.38 -15.05
C ARG A 437 -10.30 2.76 -13.57
N THR A 438 -10.83 1.89 -12.74
CA THR A 438 -10.94 2.15 -11.30
C THR A 438 -9.55 2.29 -10.67
N VAL A 439 -8.59 1.46 -11.08
CA VAL A 439 -7.22 1.49 -10.53
C VAL A 439 -6.38 2.60 -11.17
N LEU A 440 -6.28 2.59 -12.51
CA LEU A 440 -5.29 3.36 -13.26
C LEU A 440 -5.84 4.63 -13.93
N ASP A 441 -7.15 4.85 -13.91
CA ASP A 441 -7.87 5.87 -14.67
C ASP A 441 -7.79 5.66 -16.20
N VAL A 442 -7.17 4.58 -16.66
CA VAL A 442 -7.03 4.16 -18.07
C VAL A 442 -7.42 2.68 -18.23
N MET A 443 -7.72 2.27 -19.44
CA MET A 443 -7.92 0.85 -19.82
C MET A 443 -6.56 0.22 -20.13
N GLY A 444 -6.50 -1.12 -20.12
CA GLY A 444 -5.33 -1.90 -20.53
C GLY A 444 -4.87 -2.95 -19.53
N ALA A 445 -5.16 -2.78 -18.22
CA ALA A 445 -4.77 -3.78 -17.24
C ALA A 445 -5.52 -5.13 -17.39
N GLU A 446 -6.65 -5.15 -18.10
CA GLU A 446 -7.38 -6.37 -18.48
C GLU A 446 -6.61 -7.23 -19.50
N HIS A 447 -5.68 -6.65 -20.24
CA HIS A 447 -4.87 -7.33 -21.27
C HIS A 447 -3.50 -7.78 -20.74
N LEU A 448 -3.16 -7.46 -19.48
CA LEU A 448 -1.89 -7.90 -18.89
C LEU A 448 -1.83 -9.42 -18.76
N LEU A 449 -0.64 -9.96 -18.85
CA LEU A 449 -0.36 -11.36 -18.57
C LEU A 449 -0.43 -11.59 -17.06
N GLY A 450 -1.12 -12.64 -16.64
CA GLY A 450 -1.21 -13.05 -15.25
C GLY A 450 -0.04 -13.93 -14.83
#